data_f7c04d9d9d7fc00afa7f2333064510b7
#
_entry.id   f7c04d9d9d7fc00afa7f2333064510b7
#
_cell.length_a   1.000
_cell.length_b   1.000
_cell.length_c   1.000
_cell.angle_alpha   90.00
_cell.angle_beta   90.00
_cell.angle_gamma   90.00
#
_symmetry.space_group_name_H-M   'P 1'
#
loop_
_entity.id
_entity.type
_entity.pdbx_description
1 polymer ?
#
loop_
_entity_poly.entity_id
_entity_poly.type
_entity_poly.pdbx_seq_one_letter_code
_entity_poly.pdbx_strand_id
1 'polypeptide(L)'
;MPLPESIFSSSFADLDLEVTSGTWPAGLHGEMFVSAPVVDDRLSYQLFGFGAMMRISMTPGTHGAAPGRIPVRVRTIETPVWRLHEKARDRFRGGLLGLESPFGHANMANTAPLTWNGRLFATWDVGRPVEVDPVSLGFLGEVGSAASWGGDSFGARNPLPQVFSTAHPVIDDERDCMWTVKLVLTAAGMQPHLVRHDGTGTQVSTWPVDGATVVGSMHTITQTRNWLVLADSGNFKADMNEIMGGDRTLTVDEQVPVYFVRKDAVEATPPGTPVPCERAFFGPTTGHYYAQWDDSDGVRVLFEHLDLTDLGYRLKPGDVDAHGRPVNPAYLGFYQTAMCAQTVSEMVFTPGNPEPRVEATFRDERTWNLQLSAMDWSTAGRTAPTHHHVVYQGRHPELLARRVLHVYRDRIDEREVSGAEQNARLVTLSRDGLTVSSEWGFPSLGDLPSSPIFVPRRGGVPGGGDGWVVVPVLNDDGFRLDCFDAADVSRGPVASARGANRERMPFLLHAVWMENAAPAPDVERLRFADDFDASLLARLSNDERDVVMAVADELG
;
A
#
# COMPACT_ATOMS: atom_id res chain seq x y z
N MET A 1 -24.38 -6.92 -8.67
CA MET A 1 -22.97 -7.36 -8.64
C MET A 1 -22.33 -6.76 -7.39
N PRO A 2 -21.45 -7.47 -6.68
CA PRO A 2 -20.91 -6.99 -5.42
C PRO A 2 -19.86 -5.91 -5.58
N LEU A 3 -19.20 -5.83 -6.73
CA LEU A 3 -18.17 -4.84 -7.02
C LEU A 3 -18.42 -4.15 -8.36
N PRO A 4 -18.11 -2.86 -8.48
CA PRO A 4 -18.22 -2.13 -9.74
C PRO A 4 -17.25 -2.67 -10.79
N GLU A 5 -17.68 -2.87 -12.02
CA GLU A 5 -16.82 -3.35 -13.12
C GLU A 5 -15.68 -2.38 -13.42
N SER A 6 -15.80 -1.11 -13.03
CA SER A 6 -14.79 -0.08 -13.24
C SER A 6 -13.46 -0.36 -12.54
N ILE A 7 -13.41 -1.22 -11.51
CA ILE A 7 -12.17 -1.56 -10.80
C ILE A 7 -11.10 -2.21 -11.69
N PHE A 8 -11.48 -2.76 -12.84
CA PHE A 8 -10.57 -3.29 -13.86
C PHE A 8 -10.34 -2.31 -15.01
N SER A 9 -10.72 -1.04 -14.84
CA SER A 9 -10.54 -0.06 -15.91
C SER A 9 -9.07 0.30 -16.09
N SER A 10 -8.61 0.31 -17.34
CA SER A 10 -7.36 0.93 -17.75
C SER A 10 -7.52 2.42 -18.09
N SER A 11 -8.75 2.94 -18.05
CA SER A 11 -9.07 4.32 -18.35
C SER A 11 -9.66 5.01 -17.13
N PHE A 12 -9.27 6.26 -16.93
CA PHE A 12 -9.79 7.17 -15.92
C PHE A 12 -9.84 8.58 -16.49
N ALA A 13 -10.56 9.47 -15.83
CA ALA A 13 -10.69 10.86 -16.24
C ALA A 13 -10.59 11.78 -15.02
N ASP A 14 -10.22 13.02 -15.27
CA ASP A 14 -10.35 14.09 -14.29
C ASP A 14 -11.84 14.35 -14.00
N LEU A 15 -12.18 14.56 -12.74
CA LEU A 15 -13.54 14.83 -12.29
C LEU A 15 -13.60 16.12 -11.50
N ASP A 16 -14.77 16.77 -11.54
CA ASP A 16 -15.14 17.84 -10.63
C ASP A 16 -16.42 17.40 -9.90
N LEU A 17 -16.27 16.95 -8.66
CA LEU A 17 -17.37 16.40 -7.87
C LEU A 17 -18.32 17.51 -7.42
N GLU A 18 -19.62 17.20 -7.41
CA GLU A 18 -20.67 18.04 -6.85
C GLU A 18 -21.08 17.53 -5.49
N VAL A 19 -21.25 18.43 -4.52
CA VAL A 19 -21.82 18.08 -3.22
C VAL A 19 -23.31 17.75 -3.43
N THR A 20 -23.65 16.47 -3.27
CA THR A 20 -25.01 15.95 -3.53
C THR A 20 -25.84 15.77 -2.25
N SER A 21 -25.17 15.72 -1.10
CA SER A 21 -25.85 15.69 0.20
C SER A 21 -25.03 16.40 1.28
N GLY A 22 -25.72 16.94 2.26
CA GLY A 22 -25.11 17.64 3.40
C GLY A 22 -24.48 18.97 3.01
N THR A 23 -23.54 19.42 3.84
CA THR A 23 -22.75 20.65 3.61
C THR A 23 -21.28 20.32 3.74
N TRP A 24 -20.50 20.59 2.66
CA TRP A 24 -19.06 20.34 2.68
C TRP A 24 -18.40 21.19 3.78
N PRO A 25 -17.64 20.61 4.70
CA PRO A 25 -17.12 21.36 5.85
C PRO A 25 -16.14 22.46 5.40
N ALA A 26 -16.40 23.71 5.79
CA ALA A 26 -15.54 24.84 5.43
C ALA A 26 -14.12 24.75 6.03
N GLY A 27 -13.95 23.97 7.09
CA GLY A 27 -12.64 23.71 7.73
C GLY A 27 -11.86 22.54 7.13
N LEU A 28 -12.48 21.75 6.23
CA LEU A 28 -11.81 20.66 5.56
C LEU A 28 -10.81 21.22 4.54
N HIS A 29 -9.56 20.79 4.60
CA HIS A 29 -8.46 21.42 3.87
C HIS A 29 -7.39 20.42 3.45
N GLY A 30 -6.45 20.88 2.61
CA GLY A 30 -5.38 20.05 2.09
C GLY A 30 -5.80 19.20 0.90
N GLU A 31 -4.95 18.27 0.58
CA GLU A 31 -5.08 17.35 -0.55
C GLU A 31 -5.03 15.91 -0.06
N MET A 32 -5.88 15.07 -0.62
CA MET A 32 -5.78 13.62 -0.48
C MET A 32 -5.11 13.05 -1.72
N PHE A 33 -4.07 12.28 -1.53
CA PHE A 33 -3.45 11.51 -2.59
C PHE A 33 -3.78 10.04 -2.40
N VAL A 34 -4.20 9.38 -3.49
CA VAL A 34 -4.58 7.97 -3.50
C VAL A 34 -3.83 7.27 -4.62
N SER A 35 -3.19 6.16 -4.31
CA SER A 35 -2.58 5.29 -5.31
C SER A 35 -3.61 4.31 -5.90
N ALA A 36 -3.39 3.93 -7.14
CA ALA A 36 -4.24 2.98 -7.84
C ALA A 36 -3.45 2.13 -8.86
N PRO A 37 -3.69 0.82 -8.96
CA PRO A 37 -3.20 0.01 -10.06
C PRO A 37 -4.08 0.20 -11.29
N VAL A 38 -3.48 0.60 -12.40
CA VAL A 38 -4.14 0.67 -13.71
C VAL A 38 -3.90 -0.63 -14.44
N VAL A 39 -4.97 -1.39 -14.68
CA VAL A 39 -4.87 -2.73 -15.25
C VAL A 39 -4.46 -2.66 -16.72
N ASP A 40 -3.43 -3.42 -17.08
CA ASP A 40 -3.08 -3.71 -18.47
C ASP A 40 -3.76 -5.02 -18.92
N ASP A 41 -4.21 -5.10 -20.16
CA ASP A 41 -4.88 -6.27 -20.73
C ASP A 41 -4.03 -7.55 -20.76
N ARG A 42 -2.72 -7.44 -20.58
CA ARG A 42 -1.77 -8.55 -20.47
C ARG A 42 -1.55 -9.03 -19.04
N LEU A 43 -1.98 -8.24 -18.07
CA LEU A 43 -1.89 -8.59 -16.66
C LEU A 43 -3.16 -9.32 -16.24
N SER A 44 -3.00 -10.55 -15.82
CA SER A 44 -4.10 -11.36 -15.28
C SER A 44 -4.34 -11.11 -13.79
N TYR A 45 -3.77 -10.05 -13.22
CA TYR A 45 -3.85 -9.74 -11.80
C TYR A 45 -3.93 -8.23 -11.56
N GLN A 46 -5.01 -7.82 -10.93
CA GLN A 46 -5.34 -6.41 -10.71
C GLN A 46 -4.23 -5.62 -10.01
N LEU A 47 -3.63 -6.17 -8.95
CA LEU A 47 -2.62 -5.46 -8.16
C LEU A 47 -1.28 -5.25 -8.89
N PHE A 48 -1.09 -5.87 -10.05
CA PHE A 48 0.13 -5.71 -10.86
C PHE A 48 -0.04 -4.68 -11.99
N GLY A 49 -1.07 -3.83 -11.93
CA GLY A 49 -1.23 -2.70 -12.84
C GLY A 49 -0.19 -1.61 -12.61
N PHE A 50 0.09 -0.82 -13.65
CA PHE A 50 0.93 0.38 -13.51
C PHE A 50 0.32 1.37 -12.50
N GLY A 51 1.16 2.05 -11.74
CA GLY A 51 0.71 3.03 -10.76
C GLY A 51 0.06 4.26 -11.40
N ALA A 52 -1.07 4.66 -10.85
CA ALA A 52 -1.63 5.98 -11.02
C ALA A 52 -1.72 6.69 -9.68
N MET A 53 -1.58 8.01 -9.71
CA MET A 53 -1.79 8.87 -8.56
C MET A 53 -3.04 9.72 -8.79
N MET A 54 -3.96 9.64 -7.83
CA MET A 54 -5.15 10.50 -7.76
C MET A 54 -4.91 11.59 -6.73
N ARG A 55 -5.20 12.84 -7.08
CA ARG A 55 -5.25 13.98 -6.16
C ARG A 55 -6.69 14.47 -6.03
N ILE A 56 -7.18 14.58 -4.81
CA ILE A 56 -8.49 15.10 -4.46
C ILE A 56 -8.28 16.32 -3.59
N SER A 57 -8.68 17.52 -4.07
CA SER A 57 -8.58 18.73 -3.26
C SER A 57 -9.75 18.80 -2.29
N MET A 58 -9.43 18.97 -1.01
CA MET A 58 -10.47 19.12 0.03
C MET A 58 -11.13 20.53 -0.03
N THR A 59 -10.53 21.48 -0.75
CA THR A 59 -11.05 22.85 -0.89
C THR A 59 -11.78 23.01 -2.23
N PRO A 60 -13.12 23.18 -2.24
CA PRO A 60 -13.89 23.35 -3.47
C PRO A 60 -13.48 24.59 -4.27
N GLY A 61 -13.56 24.50 -5.59
CA GLY A 61 -13.26 25.62 -6.51
C GLY A 61 -11.78 25.90 -6.72
N THR A 62 -10.89 25.00 -6.28
CA THR A 62 -9.44 25.08 -6.52
C THR A 62 -9.04 24.35 -7.81
N HIS A 63 -7.79 24.48 -8.24
CA HIS A 63 -7.19 23.75 -9.36
C HIS A 63 -8.01 23.78 -10.67
N GLY A 64 -8.65 24.90 -10.96
CA GLY A 64 -9.45 25.09 -12.18
C GLY A 64 -10.85 24.49 -12.17
N ALA A 65 -11.29 23.89 -11.05
CA ALA A 65 -12.66 23.45 -10.90
C ALA A 65 -13.63 24.64 -10.77
N ALA A 66 -14.89 24.45 -11.18
CA ALA A 66 -15.93 25.44 -11.00
C ALA A 66 -16.17 25.73 -9.50
N PRO A 67 -16.65 26.94 -9.13
CA PRO A 67 -16.95 27.25 -7.73
C PRO A 67 -17.88 26.20 -7.10
N GLY A 68 -17.53 25.73 -5.89
CA GLY A 68 -18.29 24.73 -5.17
C GLY A 68 -18.04 23.27 -5.61
N ARG A 69 -17.23 23.03 -6.63
CA ARG A 69 -16.85 21.68 -7.09
C ARG A 69 -15.54 21.24 -6.44
N ILE A 70 -15.45 19.95 -6.14
CA ILE A 70 -14.26 19.31 -5.55
C ILE A 70 -13.47 18.67 -6.69
N PRO A 71 -12.27 19.18 -7.02
CA PRO A 71 -11.49 18.65 -8.12
C PRO A 71 -10.82 17.33 -7.76
N VAL A 72 -10.92 16.36 -8.67
CA VAL A 72 -10.19 15.09 -8.68
C VAL A 72 -9.34 15.04 -9.94
N ARG A 73 -8.06 14.84 -9.79
CA ARG A 73 -7.10 14.74 -10.91
C ARG A 73 -6.37 13.41 -10.80
N VAL A 74 -6.29 12.66 -11.89
CA VAL A 74 -5.65 11.35 -11.94
C VAL A 74 -4.63 11.31 -13.08
N ARG A 75 -3.44 10.79 -12.78
CA ARG A 75 -2.39 10.58 -13.79
C ARG A 75 -1.71 9.26 -13.56
N THR A 76 -1.42 8.55 -14.64
CA THR A 76 -0.46 7.43 -14.59
C THR A 76 0.90 7.96 -14.19
N ILE A 77 1.59 7.25 -13.31
CA ILE A 77 2.96 7.56 -12.94
C ILE A 77 3.85 7.02 -14.06
N GLU A 78 4.31 7.90 -14.92
CA GLU A 78 5.09 7.56 -16.12
C GLU A 78 6.54 7.21 -15.77
N THR A 79 6.70 6.14 -14.98
CA THR A 79 8.03 5.60 -14.62
C THR A 79 8.84 5.22 -15.86
N PRO A 80 10.17 5.06 -15.77
CA PRO A 80 10.97 4.56 -16.89
C PRO A 80 10.41 3.28 -17.51
N VAL A 81 9.94 2.36 -16.67
CA VAL A 81 9.35 1.09 -17.12
C VAL A 81 8.03 1.31 -17.87
N TRP A 82 7.18 2.21 -17.39
CA TRP A 82 5.95 2.55 -18.10
C TRP A 82 6.27 3.10 -19.50
N ARG A 83 7.22 4.03 -19.61
CA ARG A 83 7.66 4.60 -20.90
C ARG A 83 8.27 3.55 -21.83
N LEU A 84 9.08 2.64 -21.29
CA LEU A 84 9.60 1.50 -22.06
C LEU A 84 8.48 0.60 -22.55
N HIS A 85 7.47 0.33 -21.73
CA HIS A 85 6.30 -0.43 -22.10
C HIS A 85 5.52 0.24 -23.23
N GLU A 86 5.26 1.54 -23.15
CA GLU A 86 4.55 2.25 -24.22
C GLU A 86 5.31 2.24 -25.56
N LYS A 87 6.64 2.28 -25.54
CA LYS A 87 7.48 2.27 -26.75
C LYS A 87 7.75 0.85 -27.32
N ALA A 88 7.74 -0.17 -26.48
CA ALA A 88 8.13 -1.53 -26.84
C ALA A 88 7.18 -2.58 -26.20
N ARG A 89 5.88 -2.34 -26.32
CA ARG A 89 4.82 -3.13 -25.68
C ARG A 89 4.89 -4.63 -25.98
N ASP A 90 5.33 -5.00 -27.18
CA ASP A 90 5.51 -6.39 -27.62
C ASP A 90 6.66 -7.13 -26.89
N ARG A 91 7.55 -6.41 -26.25
CA ARG A 91 8.66 -6.96 -25.45
C ARG A 91 8.24 -7.32 -24.01
N PHE A 92 7.08 -6.86 -23.58
CA PHE A 92 6.56 -7.12 -22.24
C PHE A 92 5.58 -8.29 -22.24
N ARG A 93 5.62 -9.06 -21.18
CA ARG A 93 4.68 -10.18 -20.94
C ARG A 93 4.36 -10.27 -19.45
N GLY A 94 3.21 -10.88 -19.13
CA GLY A 94 2.85 -11.16 -17.75
C GLY A 94 3.79 -12.17 -17.12
N GLY A 95 4.33 -11.85 -15.96
CA GLY A 95 5.14 -12.71 -15.12
C GLY A 95 4.47 -13.00 -13.79
N LEU A 96 5.18 -13.70 -12.90
CA LEU A 96 4.66 -14.07 -11.58
C LEU A 96 4.45 -12.83 -10.69
N LEU A 97 5.34 -11.86 -10.79
CA LEU A 97 5.38 -10.66 -9.93
C LEU A 97 5.16 -9.36 -10.74
N GLY A 98 4.37 -9.40 -11.79
CA GLY A 98 4.09 -8.27 -12.65
C GLY A 98 4.57 -8.45 -14.08
N LEU A 99 4.93 -7.36 -14.76
CA LEU A 99 5.44 -7.42 -16.13
C LEU A 99 6.92 -7.76 -16.16
N GLU A 100 7.27 -8.71 -17.01
CA GLU A 100 8.64 -9.09 -17.34
C GLU A 100 9.02 -8.59 -18.73
N SER A 101 10.28 -8.23 -18.89
CA SER A 101 10.82 -7.75 -20.17
C SER A 101 12.33 -8.00 -20.28
N PRO A 102 12.93 -7.90 -21.48
CA PRO A 102 14.38 -7.91 -21.64
C PRO A 102 15.09 -6.78 -20.89
N PHE A 103 14.39 -5.69 -20.59
CA PHE A 103 14.93 -4.55 -19.84
C PHE A 103 15.09 -4.87 -18.36
N GLY A 104 14.37 -5.83 -17.83
CA GLY A 104 14.32 -6.22 -16.43
C GLY A 104 12.91 -6.18 -15.88
N HIS A 105 12.80 -5.95 -14.56
CA HIS A 105 11.53 -5.97 -13.86
C HIS A 105 10.86 -4.59 -13.84
N ALA A 106 9.53 -4.60 -13.89
CA ALA A 106 8.73 -3.38 -13.86
C ALA A 106 8.55 -2.88 -12.41
N ASN A 107 8.97 -1.64 -12.14
CA ASN A 107 8.56 -0.93 -10.93
C ASN A 107 7.17 -0.32 -11.16
N MET A 108 6.13 -0.91 -10.57
CA MET A 108 4.75 -0.49 -10.78
C MET A 108 4.39 0.79 -10.02
N ALA A 109 5.03 1.08 -8.89
CA ALA A 109 4.78 2.28 -8.07
C ALA A 109 3.29 2.54 -7.78
N ASN A 110 2.52 1.50 -7.43
CA ASN A 110 1.07 1.56 -7.43
C ASN A 110 0.41 1.41 -6.05
N THR A 111 1.17 1.14 -4.98
CA THR A 111 0.59 0.63 -3.74
C THR A 111 0.26 1.73 -2.74
N ALA A 112 1.22 2.56 -2.34
CA ALA A 112 0.97 3.55 -1.31
C ALA A 112 1.61 4.91 -1.64
N PRO A 113 0.90 6.03 -1.41
CA PRO A 113 1.51 7.35 -1.40
C PRO A 113 2.15 7.62 -0.03
N LEU A 114 3.27 8.35 -0.05
CA LEU A 114 3.97 8.81 1.14
C LEU A 114 4.35 10.27 0.97
N THR A 115 4.22 11.08 2.03
CA THR A 115 4.59 12.49 2.02
C THR A 115 5.76 12.77 2.95
N TRP A 116 6.67 13.64 2.51
CA TRP A 116 7.83 14.07 3.30
C TRP A 116 8.32 15.44 2.85
N ASN A 117 8.36 16.42 3.75
CA ASN A 117 8.86 17.79 3.48
C ASN A 117 8.31 18.43 2.19
N GLY A 118 6.99 18.32 1.97
CA GLY A 118 6.33 18.84 0.76
C GLY A 118 6.55 18.00 -0.51
N ARG A 119 7.21 16.88 -0.41
CA ARG A 119 7.41 15.89 -1.49
C ARG A 119 6.35 14.80 -1.40
N LEU A 120 6.03 14.20 -2.54
CA LEU A 120 5.11 13.07 -2.67
C LEU A 120 5.84 11.90 -3.30
N PHE A 121 5.67 10.72 -2.73
CA PHE A 121 6.25 9.47 -3.24
C PHE A 121 5.15 8.45 -3.50
N ALA A 122 5.37 7.61 -4.50
CA ALA A 122 4.62 6.38 -4.73
C ALA A 122 5.52 5.17 -4.48
N THR A 123 5.00 4.16 -3.82
CA THR A 123 5.77 2.99 -3.37
C THR A 123 5.14 1.69 -3.83
N TRP A 124 5.91 0.63 -3.80
CA TRP A 124 5.50 -0.73 -4.13
C TRP A 124 6.46 -1.74 -3.51
N ASP A 125 6.00 -2.98 -3.25
CA ASP A 125 6.81 -4.04 -2.63
C ASP A 125 7.99 -4.50 -3.50
N VAL A 126 7.96 -4.25 -4.81
CA VAL A 126 8.97 -4.73 -5.76
C VAL A 126 9.53 -3.59 -6.62
N GLY A 127 9.93 -2.51 -5.94
CA GLY A 127 10.49 -1.34 -6.60
C GLY A 127 11.09 -0.36 -5.59
N ARG A 128 11.92 0.55 -6.08
CA ARG A 128 12.37 1.70 -5.31
C ARG A 128 11.22 2.70 -5.17
N PRO A 129 11.11 3.48 -4.08
CA PRO A 129 10.17 4.58 -4.01
C PRO A 129 10.37 5.54 -5.19
N VAL A 130 9.26 6.02 -5.76
CA VAL A 130 9.22 6.93 -6.89
C VAL A 130 8.73 8.29 -6.42
N GLU A 131 9.45 9.35 -6.71
CA GLU A 131 8.99 10.71 -6.42
C GLU A 131 8.07 11.21 -7.53
N VAL A 132 6.97 11.84 -7.13
CA VAL A 132 5.92 12.39 -7.98
C VAL A 132 5.69 13.85 -7.61
N ASP A 133 5.53 14.72 -8.58
CA ASP A 133 5.18 16.13 -8.31
C ASP A 133 3.76 16.23 -7.75
N PRO A 134 3.53 16.84 -6.57
CA PRO A 134 2.21 16.87 -5.94
C PRO A 134 1.15 17.66 -6.75
N VAL A 135 1.57 18.55 -7.64
CA VAL A 135 0.66 19.40 -8.43
C VAL A 135 0.36 18.79 -9.78
N SER A 136 1.38 18.46 -10.56
CA SER A 136 1.23 17.90 -11.90
C SER A 136 0.97 16.40 -11.90
N LEU A 137 1.33 15.68 -10.81
CA LEU A 137 1.35 14.23 -10.67
C LEU A 137 2.35 13.56 -11.63
N GLY A 138 3.30 14.32 -12.16
CA GLY A 138 4.35 13.84 -13.05
C GLY A 138 5.45 13.08 -12.28
N PHE A 139 6.04 12.09 -12.93
CA PHE A 139 7.22 11.39 -12.44
C PHE A 139 8.42 12.34 -12.34
N LEU A 140 9.16 12.29 -11.24
CA LEU A 140 10.34 13.13 -11.00
C LEU A 140 11.66 12.33 -10.89
N GLY A 141 11.59 11.08 -10.41
CA GLY A 141 12.76 10.21 -10.26
C GLY A 141 12.53 9.06 -9.29
N GLU A 142 13.39 8.07 -9.33
CA GLU A 142 13.42 7.00 -8.33
C GLU A 142 14.39 7.37 -7.19
N VAL A 143 14.10 6.93 -5.98
CA VAL A 143 14.91 7.22 -4.79
C VAL A 143 16.15 6.35 -4.76
N GLY A 144 17.32 6.97 -4.86
CA GLY A 144 18.62 6.29 -4.82
C GLY A 144 18.94 5.53 -6.12
N SER A 145 20.22 5.49 -6.50
CA SER A 145 20.66 4.75 -7.68
C SER A 145 20.57 3.23 -7.47
N ALA A 146 20.33 2.48 -8.55
CA ALA A 146 20.35 1.02 -8.53
C ALA A 146 21.63 0.46 -7.90
N ALA A 147 22.76 1.11 -8.17
CA ALA A 147 24.05 0.74 -7.59
C ALA A 147 24.10 0.96 -6.07
N SER A 148 23.56 2.07 -5.57
CA SER A 148 23.52 2.35 -4.12
C SER A 148 22.58 1.42 -3.35
N TRP A 149 21.53 0.93 -4.02
CA TRP A 149 20.68 -0.14 -3.50
C TRP A 149 21.38 -1.52 -3.54
N GLY A 150 22.57 -1.63 -4.13
CA GLY A 150 23.28 -2.90 -4.29
C GLY A 150 22.70 -3.79 -5.40
N GLY A 151 22.06 -3.20 -6.40
CA GLY A 151 21.55 -3.89 -7.59
C GLY A 151 20.30 -4.74 -7.35
N ASP A 152 20.15 -5.81 -8.10
CA ASP A 152 19.00 -6.72 -8.09
C ASP A 152 18.93 -7.59 -6.83
N SER A 153 17.72 -7.82 -6.30
CA SER A 153 17.48 -8.63 -5.09
C SER A 153 17.85 -10.11 -5.24
N PHE A 154 17.82 -10.64 -6.46
CA PHE A 154 18.16 -12.02 -6.80
C PHE A 154 19.52 -12.14 -7.50
N GLY A 155 20.25 -11.03 -7.63
CA GLY A 155 21.53 -11.00 -8.33
C GLY A 155 21.43 -11.09 -9.85
N ALA A 156 20.25 -10.88 -10.42
CA ALA A 156 20.08 -10.78 -11.87
C ALA A 156 20.82 -9.56 -12.42
N ARG A 157 21.20 -9.63 -13.69
CA ARG A 157 21.99 -8.57 -14.34
C ARG A 157 21.16 -7.97 -15.49
N ASN A 158 20.13 -7.26 -15.15
CA ASN A 158 19.25 -6.54 -16.07
C ASN A 158 19.46 -5.02 -15.96
N PRO A 159 19.23 -4.24 -17.03
CA PRO A 159 19.26 -2.79 -16.95
C PRO A 159 18.36 -2.21 -15.84
N LEU A 160 17.16 -2.76 -15.67
CA LEU A 160 16.25 -2.43 -14.58
C LEU A 160 16.32 -3.55 -13.52
N PRO A 161 16.89 -3.28 -12.34
CA PRO A 161 16.99 -4.29 -11.29
C PRO A 161 15.63 -4.55 -10.65
N GLN A 162 15.39 -5.80 -10.27
CA GLN A 162 14.28 -6.16 -9.41
C GLN A 162 14.68 -5.91 -7.95
N VAL A 163 14.04 -4.94 -7.32
CA VAL A 163 14.31 -4.56 -5.92
C VAL A 163 13.10 -4.94 -5.08
N PHE A 164 13.18 -6.03 -4.33
CA PHE A 164 12.18 -6.33 -3.31
C PHE A 164 12.34 -5.36 -2.15
N SER A 165 11.32 -4.57 -1.88
CA SER A 165 11.33 -3.51 -0.88
C SER A 165 10.11 -3.58 0.04
N THR A 166 9.72 -2.47 0.62
CA THR A 166 8.45 -2.29 1.35
C THR A 166 7.56 -1.29 0.61
N ALA A 167 6.26 -1.54 0.60
CA ALA A 167 5.30 -0.55 0.12
C ALA A 167 5.06 0.58 1.14
N HIS A 168 5.45 0.41 2.41
CA HIS A 168 5.26 1.39 3.47
C HIS A 168 6.58 1.78 4.15
N PRO A 169 7.43 2.58 3.47
CA PRO A 169 8.57 3.23 4.11
C PRO A 169 8.10 4.17 5.22
N VAL A 170 8.99 4.51 6.14
CA VAL A 170 8.70 5.45 7.23
C VAL A 170 9.61 6.66 7.18
N ILE A 171 9.06 7.82 7.55
CA ILE A 171 9.82 9.07 7.66
C ILE A 171 10.18 9.30 9.12
N ASP A 172 11.46 9.48 9.38
CA ASP A 172 11.99 9.88 10.68
C ASP A 172 12.28 11.39 10.66
N ASP A 173 11.33 12.19 11.15
CA ASP A 173 11.46 13.64 11.16
C ASP A 173 12.55 14.15 12.13
N GLU A 174 12.90 13.37 13.18
CA GLU A 174 14.00 13.75 14.08
C GLU A 174 15.36 13.59 13.43
N ARG A 175 15.49 12.62 12.49
CA ARG A 175 16.71 12.32 11.73
C ARG A 175 16.67 12.88 10.32
N ASP A 176 15.55 13.46 9.93
CA ASP A 176 15.27 13.98 8.58
C ASP A 176 15.66 12.97 7.49
N CYS A 177 15.12 11.75 7.59
CA CYS A 177 15.40 10.68 6.65
C CYS A 177 14.20 9.77 6.40
N MET A 178 14.24 9.09 5.26
CA MET A 178 13.34 7.97 4.95
C MET A 178 14.05 6.65 5.25
N TRP A 179 13.41 5.80 6.04
CA TRP A 179 13.80 4.41 6.20
C TRP A 179 12.94 3.52 5.32
N THR A 180 13.57 2.60 4.63
CA THR A 180 12.94 1.54 3.85
C THR A 180 13.78 0.27 3.98
N VAL A 181 13.41 -0.78 3.27
CA VAL A 181 14.17 -2.03 3.26
C VAL A 181 14.40 -2.52 1.84
N LYS A 182 15.39 -3.38 1.69
CA LYS A 182 15.60 -4.23 0.54
C LYS A 182 15.76 -5.67 1.00
N LEU A 183 15.07 -6.60 0.36
CA LEU A 183 15.26 -8.03 0.56
C LEU A 183 16.29 -8.55 -0.44
N VAL A 184 17.28 -9.30 0.04
CA VAL A 184 18.36 -9.87 -0.78
C VAL A 184 18.34 -11.38 -0.62
N LEU A 185 18.28 -12.12 -1.74
CA LEU A 185 18.35 -13.58 -1.72
C LEU A 185 19.73 -14.06 -1.28
N THR A 186 19.76 -14.88 -0.26
CA THR A 186 20.95 -15.53 0.29
C THR A 186 20.76 -17.04 0.33
N ALA A 187 21.78 -17.79 0.71
CA ALA A 187 21.65 -19.23 0.92
C ALA A 187 20.69 -19.61 2.07
N ALA A 188 20.43 -18.68 3.00
CA ALA A 188 19.55 -18.87 4.15
C ALA A 188 18.11 -18.39 3.89
N GLY A 189 17.83 -17.79 2.75
CA GLY A 189 16.53 -17.16 2.40
C GLY A 189 16.69 -15.68 2.08
N MET A 190 15.59 -14.94 2.12
CA MET A 190 15.60 -13.49 1.89
C MET A 190 16.08 -12.76 3.14
N GLN A 191 17.21 -12.08 3.05
CA GLN A 191 17.76 -11.26 4.14
C GLN A 191 17.31 -9.81 3.98
N PRO A 192 16.70 -9.18 5.00
CA PRO A 192 16.39 -7.76 4.97
C PRO A 192 17.67 -6.93 5.15
N HIS A 193 17.82 -5.93 4.31
CA HIS A 193 18.78 -4.84 4.45
C HIS A 193 17.98 -3.57 4.75
N LEU A 194 18.33 -2.86 5.81
CA LEU A 194 17.83 -1.51 6.02
C LEU A 194 18.37 -0.61 4.92
N VAL A 195 17.55 0.32 4.47
CA VAL A 195 17.92 1.34 3.48
C VAL A 195 17.52 2.70 4.03
N ARG A 196 18.46 3.64 4.02
CA ARG A 196 18.26 5.03 4.45
C ARG A 196 18.51 5.99 3.31
N HIS A 197 17.56 6.91 3.11
CA HIS A 197 17.69 8.06 2.22
C HIS A 197 17.63 9.34 3.03
N ASP A 198 18.66 10.19 2.91
CA ASP A 198 18.79 11.44 3.69
C ASP A 198 18.09 12.65 3.03
N GLY A 199 17.08 12.41 2.21
CA GLY A 199 16.25 13.43 1.61
C GLY A 199 16.84 14.17 0.41
N THR A 200 18.13 14.10 0.21
CA THR A 200 18.85 14.77 -0.89
C THR A 200 19.82 13.83 -1.57
N GLY A 201 20.18 14.15 -2.82
CA GLY A 201 21.12 13.37 -3.59
C GLY A 201 20.58 12.08 -4.18
N THR A 202 21.42 11.38 -4.91
CA THR A 202 21.08 10.22 -5.73
C THR A 202 21.51 8.88 -5.10
N GLN A 203 21.88 8.87 -3.83
CA GLN A 203 22.40 7.69 -3.15
C GLN A 203 21.57 7.31 -1.93
N VAL A 204 21.60 6.05 -1.58
CA VAL A 204 21.09 5.53 -0.31
C VAL A 204 22.20 4.77 0.43
N SER A 205 22.08 4.68 1.74
CA SER A 205 22.92 3.83 2.57
C SER A 205 22.20 2.55 2.93
N THR A 206 22.91 1.41 2.98
CA THR A 206 22.30 0.10 3.26
C THR A 206 23.03 -0.66 4.34
N TRP A 207 22.30 -1.43 5.16
CA TRP A 207 22.86 -2.29 6.22
C TRP A 207 22.13 -3.64 6.24
N PRO A 208 22.84 -4.77 6.03
CA PRO A 208 22.26 -6.09 6.28
C PRO A 208 21.78 -6.22 7.73
N VAL A 209 20.62 -6.79 7.98
CA VAL A 209 20.15 -7.10 9.34
C VAL A 209 20.66 -8.48 9.71
N ASP A 210 21.53 -8.56 10.72
CA ASP A 210 22.18 -9.80 11.11
C ASP A 210 21.19 -10.80 11.73
N GLY A 211 21.24 -12.05 11.26
CA GLY A 211 20.37 -13.12 11.75
C GLY A 211 18.89 -12.99 11.36
N ALA A 212 18.50 -11.98 10.58
CA ALA A 212 17.14 -11.84 10.09
C ALA A 212 16.94 -12.56 8.76
N THR A 213 15.82 -13.27 8.63
CA THR A 213 15.35 -13.92 7.39
C THR A 213 13.86 -13.73 7.23
N VAL A 214 13.43 -13.57 5.99
CA VAL A 214 12.04 -13.38 5.58
C VAL A 214 11.65 -14.52 4.64
N VAL A 215 10.49 -15.10 4.86
CA VAL A 215 9.92 -16.15 3.99
C VAL A 215 8.90 -15.57 3.02
N GLY A 216 8.14 -14.59 3.49
CA GLY A 216 7.14 -13.87 2.68
C GLY A 216 7.70 -12.57 2.10
N SER A 217 6.95 -11.49 2.29
CA SER A 217 7.32 -10.13 1.91
C SER A 217 7.50 -9.26 3.15
N MET A 218 8.10 -8.10 2.98
CA MET A 218 8.17 -7.07 4.01
C MET A 218 7.36 -5.87 3.55
N HIS A 219 6.04 -6.05 3.48
CA HIS A 219 5.10 -5.08 2.94
C HIS A 219 5.11 -3.75 3.71
N THR A 220 5.22 -3.83 5.03
CA THR A 220 5.27 -2.66 5.93
C THR A 220 6.52 -2.72 6.78
N ILE A 221 7.08 -1.56 7.09
CA ILE A 221 7.96 -1.35 8.23
C ILE A 221 7.35 -0.27 9.12
N THR A 222 7.71 -0.25 10.40
CA THR A 222 7.32 0.84 11.31
C THR A 222 8.47 1.24 12.21
N GLN A 223 8.28 2.29 13.00
CA GLN A 223 9.34 2.82 13.84
C GLN A 223 8.82 3.40 15.15
N THR A 224 9.68 3.40 16.15
CA THR A 224 9.60 4.25 17.33
C THR A 224 10.71 5.30 17.27
N ARG A 225 10.87 6.08 18.32
CA ARG A 225 12.01 7.01 18.45
C ARG A 225 13.35 6.27 18.31
N ASN A 226 13.49 5.10 18.94
CA ASN A 226 14.77 4.39 19.05
C ASN A 226 14.87 3.11 18.20
N TRP A 227 13.75 2.59 17.66
CA TRP A 227 13.72 1.30 16.98
C TRP A 227 13.11 1.40 15.58
N LEU A 228 13.63 0.59 14.68
CA LEU A 228 12.98 0.16 13.46
C LEU A 228 12.37 -1.22 13.71
N VAL A 229 11.13 -1.42 13.30
CA VAL A 229 10.38 -2.66 13.49
C VAL A 229 10.05 -3.27 12.13
N LEU A 230 10.49 -4.49 11.92
CA LEU A 230 10.40 -5.21 10.66
C LEU A 230 9.68 -6.52 10.89
N ALA A 231 8.52 -6.74 10.28
CA ALA A 231 7.81 -8.01 10.34
C ALA A 231 7.84 -8.73 9.00
N ASP A 232 7.99 -10.05 9.02
CA ASP A 232 7.69 -10.87 7.85
C ASP A 232 6.17 -10.85 7.62
N SER A 233 5.73 -9.97 6.75
CA SER A 233 4.30 -9.70 6.60
C SER A 233 3.54 -10.76 5.82
N GLY A 234 4.23 -11.67 5.11
CA GLY A 234 3.59 -12.79 4.44
C GLY A 234 2.49 -12.45 3.43
N ASN A 235 2.34 -11.17 3.05
CA ASN A 235 1.33 -10.73 2.09
C ASN A 235 1.44 -11.44 0.76
N PHE A 236 2.67 -11.73 0.36
CA PHE A 236 2.96 -12.47 -0.84
C PHE A 236 4.15 -13.40 -0.60
N LYS A 237 3.93 -14.70 -0.77
CA LYS A 237 4.99 -15.71 -0.72
C LYS A 237 5.20 -16.28 -2.11
N ALA A 238 6.44 -16.47 -2.51
CA ALA A 238 6.77 -17.21 -3.71
C ALA A 238 6.36 -18.69 -3.52
N ASP A 239 5.46 -19.19 -4.35
CA ASP A 239 5.02 -20.59 -4.36
C ASP A 239 5.76 -21.34 -5.46
N MET A 240 6.65 -22.26 -5.10
CA MET A 240 7.42 -23.07 -6.07
C MET A 240 6.51 -23.92 -6.94
N ASN A 241 5.37 -24.41 -6.43
CA ASN A 241 4.43 -25.17 -7.22
C ASN A 241 3.78 -24.27 -8.29
N GLU A 242 3.41 -23.03 -7.93
CA GLU A 242 2.88 -22.05 -8.90
C GLU A 242 3.94 -21.63 -9.93
N ILE A 243 5.19 -21.43 -9.52
CA ILE A 243 6.33 -21.14 -10.42
C ILE A 243 6.53 -22.26 -11.42
N MET A 244 6.34 -23.52 -11.02
CA MET A 244 6.44 -24.69 -11.89
C MET A 244 5.16 -24.96 -12.71
N GLY A 245 4.19 -24.07 -12.68
CA GLY A 245 2.95 -24.16 -13.46
C GLY A 245 1.82 -24.95 -12.82
N GLY A 246 1.95 -25.31 -11.54
CA GLY A 246 0.90 -25.93 -10.74
C GLY A 246 -0.03 -24.90 -10.06
N ASP A 247 -0.95 -25.40 -9.25
CA ASP A 247 -1.82 -24.55 -8.45
C ASP A 247 -1.10 -24.05 -7.19
N ARG A 248 -1.39 -22.80 -6.82
CA ARG A 248 -0.95 -22.22 -5.56
C ARG A 248 -1.57 -22.97 -4.38
N THR A 249 -0.75 -23.34 -3.38
CA THR A 249 -1.15 -24.11 -2.22
C THR A 249 -0.67 -23.53 -0.89
N LEU A 250 -0.03 -22.37 -0.90
CA LEU A 250 0.47 -21.74 0.31
C LEU A 250 -0.66 -21.17 1.17
N THR A 251 -0.45 -21.19 2.47
CA THR A 251 -1.30 -20.55 3.48
C THR A 251 -0.53 -19.41 4.16
N VAL A 252 -1.26 -18.49 4.77
CA VAL A 252 -0.64 -17.50 5.66
C VAL A 252 -0.06 -18.17 6.90
N ASP A 253 0.99 -17.59 7.46
CA ASP A 253 1.60 -18.11 8.69
C ASP A 253 0.76 -17.75 9.90
N GLU A 254 0.70 -18.68 10.86
CA GLU A 254 0.06 -18.46 12.16
C GLU A 254 0.95 -17.62 13.09
N GLN A 255 2.25 -17.68 12.87
CA GLN A 255 3.24 -16.86 13.58
C GLN A 255 4.32 -16.40 12.61
N VAL A 256 4.74 -15.16 12.76
CA VAL A 256 5.81 -14.56 11.96
C VAL A 256 6.89 -13.96 12.86
N PRO A 257 8.15 -13.95 12.42
CA PRO A 257 9.20 -13.23 13.12
C PRO A 257 9.02 -11.72 12.96
N VAL A 258 9.31 -11.00 14.04
CA VAL A 258 9.43 -9.55 14.05
C VAL A 258 10.82 -9.20 14.55
N TYR A 259 11.49 -8.36 13.80
CA TYR A 259 12.85 -7.91 14.08
C TYR A 259 12.85 -6.46 14.54
N PHE A 260 13.60 -6.17 15.59
CA PHE A 260 13.77 -4.86 16.16
C PHE A 260 15.22 -4.44 16.00
N VAL A 261 15.47 -3.35 15.27
CA VAL A 261 16.80 -2.82 15.03
C VAL A 261 16.93 -1.46 15.70
N ARG A 262 17.93 -1.29 16.55
CA ARG A 262 18.19 -0.01 17.20
C ARG A 262 18.75 0.99 16.20
N LYS A 263 18.14 2.17 16.13
CA LYS A 263 18.59 3.24 15.22
C LYS A 263 19.99 3.76 15.56
N ASP A 264 20.34 3.85 16.85
CA ASP A 264 21.67 4.24 17.28
C ASP A 264 22.75 3.21 16.90
N ALA A 265 22.41 1.92 16.89
CA ALA A 265 23.33 0.88 16.40
C ALA A 265 23.55 0.99 14.88
N VAL A 266 22.51 1.32 14.11
CA VAL A 266 22.65 1.58 12.67
C VAL A 266 23.55 2.80 12.43
N GLU A 267 23.32 3.90 13.17
CA GLU A 267 24.12 5.13 13.04
C GLU A 267 25.59 4.94 13.41
N ALA A 268 25.89 4.05 14.37
CA ALA A 268 27.24 3.72 14.79
C ALA A 268 27.96 2.74 13.84
N THR A 269 27.23 2.12 12.91
CA THR A 269 27.75 1.07 12.01
C THR A 269 27.96 1.63 10.60
N PRO A 270 29.15 1.47 9.99
CA PRO A 270 29.36 1.89 8.61
C PRO A 270 28.39 1.18 7.64
N PRO A 271 27.87 1.88 6.60
CA PRO A 271 27.08 1.25 5.57
C PRO A 271 27.75 0.02 4.95
N GLY A 272 26.97 -0.98 4.60
CA GLY A 272 27.45 -2.28 4.10
C GLY A 272 27.85 -3.28 5.18
N THR A 273 27.93 -2.86 6.45
CA THR A 273 28.24 -3.74 7.58
C THR A 273 26.96 -4.23 8.25
N PRO A 274 26.86 -5.53 8.63
CA PRO A 274 25.68 -6.06 9.31
C PRO A 274 25.41 -5.35 10.64
N VAL A 275 24.11 -5.10 10.92
CA VAL A 275 23.63 -4.54 12.18
C VAL A 275 22.87 -5.58 12.99
N PRO A 276 23.03 -5.62 14.32
CA PRO A 276 22.33 -6.57 15.16
C PRO A 276 20.83 -6.26 15.23
N CYS A 277 20.01 -7.30 15.41
CA CYS A 277 18.59 -7.16 15.71
C CYS A 277 18.18 -8.02 16.90
N GLU A 278 17.12 -7.61 17.58
CA GLU A 278 16.36 -8.46 18.49
C GLU A 278 15.18 -9.08 17.74
N ARG A 279 14.68 -10.22 18.19
CA ARG A 279 13.61 -10.94 17.52
C ARG A 279 12.54 -11.37 18.49
N ALA A 280 11.29 -11.17 18.10
CA ALA A 280 10.13 -11.78 18.73
C ALA A 280 9.30 -12.54 17.68
N PHE A 281 8.32 -13.31 18.15
CA PHE A 281 7.35 -14.01 17.30
C PHE A 281 5.96 -13.64 17.74
N PHE A 282 5.08 -13.40 16.78
CA PHE A 282 3.66 -13.24 17.04
C PHE A 282 2.87 -13.62 15.79
N GLY A 283 1.59 -13.78 15.95
CA GLY A 283 0.70 -14.13 14.86
C GLY A 283 -0.72 -13.62 15.09
N PRO A 284 -1.56 -13.81 14.10
CA PRO A 284 -1.24 -14.29 12.76
C PRO A 284 -0.47 -13.27 11.91
N THR A 285 -0.04 -13.69 10.71
CA THR A 285 0.57 -12.81 9.70
C THR A 285 -0.14 -11.46 9.57
N THR A 286 0.63 -10.40 9.38
CA THR A 286 0.11 -9.04 9.25
C THR A 286 0.59 -8.37 7.97
N GLY A 287 -0.27 -7.58 7.32
CA GLY A 287 0.11 -6.71 6.22
C GLY A 287 0.52 -5.32 6.71
N HIS A 288 -0.26 -4.73 7.61
CA HIS A 288 -0.03 -3.39 8.12
C HIS A 288 0.14 -3.41 9.64
N TYR A 289 1.07 -2.58 10.13
CA TYR A 289 1.29 -2.39 11.56
C TYR A 289 1.91 -1.02 11.83
N TYR A 290 1.60 -0.46 12.99
CA TYR A 290 1.88 0.92 13.31
C TYR A 290 2.43 1.03 14.74
N ALA A 291 3.71 1.41 14.89
CA ALA A 291 4.31 1.63 16.20
C ALA A 291 3.99 3.03 16.73
N GLN A 292 3.87 3.15 18.04
CA GLN A 292 3.86 4.44 18.71
C GLN A 292 5.29 4.99 18.77
N TRP A 293 5.42 6.32 18.65
CA TRP A 293 6.74 6.98 18.66
C TRP A 293 7.48 6.83 19.99
N ASP A 294 6.76 7.01 21.11
CA ASP A 294 7.33 6.84 22.44
C ASP A 294 7.46 5.35 22.78
N ASP A 295 8.68 4.94 23.09
CA ASP A 295 9.07 3.57 23.43
C ASP A 295 9.66 3.44 24.84
N SER A 296 9.41 4.42 25.72
CA SER A 296 9.92 4.43 27.10
C SER A 296 9.43 3.24 27.93
N ASP A 297 8.22 2.74 27.67
CA ASP A 297 7.61 1.58 28.34
C ASP A 297 7.60 0.31 27.48
N GLY A 298 8.46 0.27 26.44
CA GLY A 298 8.53 -0.81 25.45
C GLY A 298 7.98 -0.38 24.09
N VAL A 299 8.22 -1.21 23.09
CA VAL A 299 7.80 -0.96 21.70
C VAL A 299 6.34 -1.38 21.54
N ARG A 300 5.45 -0.40 21.51
CA ARG A 300 4.00 -0.61 21.36
C ARG A 300 3.61 -0.55 19.89
N VAL A 301 2.98 -1.61 19.39
CA VAL A 301 2.60 -1.76 17.97
C VAL A 301 1.16 -2.22 17.84
N LEU A 302 0.41 -1.56 16.97
CA LEU A 302 -0.90 -1.98 16.49
C LEU A 302 -0.71 -2.80 15.21
N PHE A 303 -1.25 -4.02 15.17
CA PHE A 303 -1.21 -4.93 14.03
C PHE A 303 -2.59 -5.14 13.43
N GLU A 304 -2.69 -5.04 12.11
CA GLU A 304 -3.84 -5.46 11.33
C GLU A 304 -3.51 -6.81 10.70
N HIS A 305 -4.07 -7.89 11.24
CA HIS A 305 -3.71 -9.26 10.86
C HIS A 305 -4.42 -9.74 9.60
N LEU A 306 -3.71 -10.54 8.80
CA LEU A 306 -4.23 -11.35 7.70
C LEU A 306 -4.44 -12.78 8.19
N ASP A 307 -5.65 -13.10 8.65
CA ASP A 307 -5.88 -14.36 9.34
C ASP A 307 -5.83 -15.59 8.41
N LEU A 308 -6.37 -15.50 7.19
CA LEU A 308 -6.62 -16.68 6.37
C LEU A 308 -6.31 -16.56 4.87
N THR A 309 -5.72 -15.48 4.37
CA THR A 309 -5.39 -15.40 2.94
C THR A 309 -4.15 -14.56 2.69
N ASP A 310 -3.45 -14.83 1.61
CA ASP A 310 -2.43 -13.94 1.08
C ASP A 310 -2.86 -13.32 -0.26
N LEU A 311 -2.21 -12.22 -0.64
CA LEU A 311 -2.53 -11.49 -1.86
C LEU A 311 -2.13 -12.23 -3.15
N GLY A 312 -1.44 -13.36 -3.05
CA GLY A 312 -1.12 -14.22 -4.18
C GLY A 312 -2.34 -14.95 -4.73
N TYR A 313 -3.41 -15.10 -3.95
CA TYR A 313 -4.64 -15.73 -4.42
C TYR A 313 -5.48 -14.76 -5.24
N ARG A 314 -5.82 -15.17 -6.45
CA ARG A 314 -6.66 -14.43 -7.40
C ARG A 314 -7.72 -15.32 -8.03
N LEU A 315 -8.80 -14.74 -8.49
CA LEU A 315 -9.82 -15.45 -9.25
C LEU A 315 -9.27 -15.85 -10.63
N LYS A 316 -9.44 -17.12 -10.98
CA LYS A 316 -8.91 -17.71 -12.23
C LYS A 316 -10.07 -18.24 -13.10
N PRO A 317 -9.87 -18.38 -14.43
CA PRO A 317 -10.83 -19.07 -15.30
C PRO A 317 -11.11 -20.49 -14.80
N GLY A 318 -12.39 -20.87 -14.72
CA GLY A 318 -12.82 -22.18 -14.24
C GLY A 318 -13.04 -22.26 -12.72
N ASP A 319 -12.73 -21.20 -11.95
CA ASP A 319 -13.09 -21.15 -10.55
C ASP A 319 -14.60 -21.20 -10.34
N VAL A 320 -14.99 -21.81 -9.23
CA VAL A 320 -16.35 -21.71 -8.67
C VAL A 320 -16.28 -20.98 -7.33
N ASP A 321 -17.32 -20.18 -7.07
CA ASP A 321 -17.42 -19.39 -5.83
C ASP A 321 -17.69 -20.27 -4.59
N ALA A 322 -17.77 -19.64 -3.43
CA ALA A 322 -18.07 -20.34 -2.17
C ALA A 322 -19.41 -21.08 -2.18
N HIS A 323 -20.36 -20.66 -3.04
CA HIS A 323 -21.66 -21.32 -3.22
C HIS A 323 -21.64 -22.42 -4.29
N GLY A 324 -20.50 -22.66 -4.97
CA GLY A 324 -20.35 -23.65 -6.04
C GLY A 324 -20.85 -23.17 -7.42
N ARG A 325 -21.09 -21.88 -7.62
CA ARG A 325 -21.46 -21.27 -8.90
C ARG A 325 -20.20 -20.84 -9.65
N PRO A 326 -20.19 -20.87 -10.99
CA PRO A 326 -19.08 -20.32 -11.76
C PRO A 326 -18.82 -18.85 -11.36
N VAL A 327 -17.56 -18.50 -11.15
CA VAL A 327 -17.14 -17.11 -10.88
C VAL A 327 -17.49 -16.24 -12.09
N ASN A 328 -17.99 -15.04 -11.83
CA ASN A 328 -18.28 -14.07 -12.88
C ASN A 328 -16.98 -13.71 -13.64
N PRO A 329 -16.94 -13.89 -14.97
CA PRO A 329 -15.75 -13.55 -15.77
C PRO A 329 -15.26 -12.11 -15.64
N ALA A 330 -16.14 -11.17 -15.28
CA ALA A 330 -15.77 -9.76 -15.02
C ALA A 330 -14.81 -9.59 -13.82
N TYR A 331 -14.72 -10.58 -12.93
CA TYR A 331 -13.85 -10.53 -11.75
C TYR A 331 -12.58 -11.39 -11.87
N LEU A 332 -12.30 -11.95 -13.03
CA LEU A 332 -11.05 -12.71 -13.23
C LEU A 332 -9.84 -11.79 -13.03
N GLY A 333 -8.87 -12.27 -12.26
CA GLY A 333 -7.70 -11.48 -11.85
C GLY A 333 -7.91 -10.62 -10.61
N PHE A 334 -9.13 -10.56 -10.05
CA PHE A 334 -9.35 -9.93 -8.75
C PHE A 334 -8.69 -10.77 -7.65
N TYR A 335 -7.93 -10.12 -6.76
CA TYR A 335 -7.31 -10.81 -5.65
C TYR A 335 -8.36 -11.16 -4.58
N GLN A 336 -8.17 -12.30 -3.95
CA GLN A 336 -9.04 -12.74 -2.88
C GLN A 336 -8.54 -12.15 -1.57
N THR A 337 -9.29 -11.20 -1.05
CA THR A 337 -9.04 -10.55 0.23
C THR A 337 -9.27 -11.52 1.39
N ALA A 338 -9.23 -11.05 2.61
CA ALA A 338 -9.46 -11.87 3.79
C ALA A 338 -10.73 -12.74 3.64
N MET A 339 -10.57 -14.04 3.80
CA MET A 339 -11.67 -15.02 3.74
C MET A 339 -12.36 -15.18 5.09
N CYS A 340 -11.95 -14.44 6.10
CA CYS A 340 -12.51 -14.47 7.44
C CYS A 340 -12.62 -13.06 8.03
N ALA A 341 -13.14 -12.99 9.24
CA ALA A 341 -13.08 -11.82 10.07
C ALA A 341 -11.63 -11.33 10.26
N GLN A 342 -11.43 -10.02 10.22
CA GLN A 342 -10.14 -9.44 10.51
C GLN A 342 -9.91 -9.31 12.02
N THR A 343 -8.67 -9.53 12.43
CA THR A 343 -8.21 -9.26 13.80
C THR A 343 -7.29 -8.04 13.81
N VAL A 344 -7.47 -7.16 14.78
CA VAL A 344 -6.56 -6.05 15.10
C VAL A 344 -6.05 -6.28 16.51
N SER A 345 -4.74 -6.25 16.72
CA SER A 345 -4.13 -6.45 18.04
C SER A 345 -3.17 -5.34 18.39
N GLU A 346 -3.21 -4.88 19.65
CA GLU A 346 -2.18 -4.01 20.20
C GLU A 346 -1.25 -4.83 21.08
N MET A 347 0.05 -4.78 20.77
CA MET A 347 1.08 -5.56 21.45
C MET A 347 2.21 -4.66 21.91
N VAL A 348 2.82 -5.01 23.06
CA VAL A 348 4.00 -4.35 23.59
C VAL A 348 5.15 -5.35 23.65
N PHE A 349 6.23 -4.99 22.98
CA PHE A 349 7.50 -5.72 23.03
C PHE A 349 8.45 -5.06 24.01
N THR A 350 8.99 -5.87 24.91
CA THR A 350 10.08 -5.45 25.78
C THR A 350 11.38 -5.97 25.19
N PRO A 351 12.36 -5.10 24.86
CA PRO A 351 13.65 -5.55 24.33
C PRO A 351 14.27 -6.64 25.21
N GLY A 352 14.81 -7.68 24.56
CA GLY A 352 15.37 -8.85 25.24
C GLY A 352 14.34 -9.93 25.64
N ASN A 353 13.03 -9.68 25.49
CA ASN A 353 11.99 -10.67 25.70
C ASN A 353 11.39 -11.11 24.34
N PRO A 354 11.49 -12.39 23.96
CA PRO A 354 10.96 -12.87 22.68
C PRO A 354 9.43 -12.93 22.62
N GLU A 355 8.75 -12.84 23.75
CA GLU A 355 7.28 -12.92 23.84
C GLU A 355 6.68 -11.53 24.06
N PRO A 356 5.85 -11.02 23.12
CA PRO A 356 5.13 -9.78 23.31
C PRO A 356 4.00 -9.95 24.33
N ARG A 357 3.65 -8.86 25.00
CA ARG A 357 2.43 -8.78 25.80
C ARG A 357 1.30 -8.24 24.93
N VAL A 358 0.24 -9.03 24.78
CA VAL A 358 -1.00 -8.56 24.11
C VAL A 358 -1.77 -7.68 25.06
N GLU A 359 -1.96 -6.41 24.70
CA GLU A 359 -2.71 -5.44 25.50
C GLU A 359 -4.20 -5.49 25.19
N ALA A 360 -4.54 -5.55 23.92
CA ALA A 360 -5.92 -5.58 23.44
C ALA A 360 -6.02 -6.32 22.11
N THR A 361 -7.20 -6.87 21.85
CA THR A 361 -7.53 -7.49 20.58
C THR A 361 -8.97 -7.19 20.22
N PHE A 362 -9.20 -6.80 18.97
CA PHE A 362 -10.50 -6.65 18.36
C PHE A 362 -10.63 -7.61 17.18
N ARG A 363 -11.77 -8.31 17.07
CA ARG A 363 -12.10 -9.16 15.94
C ARG A 363 -13.49 -8.82 15.43
N ASP A 364 -13.60 -8.45 14.15
CA ASP A 364 -14.88 -8.25 13.51
C ASP A 364 -15.30 -9.52 12.75
N GLU A 365 -16.38 -10.15 13.17
CA GLU A 365 -16.89 -11.39 12.57
C GLU A 365 -17.93 -11.16 11.48
N ARG A 366 -18.28 -9.90 11.20
CA ARG A 366 -19.36 -9.56 10.25
C ARG A 366 -18.85 -9.30 8.84
N THR A 367 -17.72 -8.62 8.72
CA THR A 367 -17.24 -8.13 7.43
C THR A 367 -15.75 -8.38 7.25
N TRP A 368 -15.30 -8.37 5.99
CA TRP A 368 -13.91 -8.57 5.61
C TRP A 368 -13.21 -7.23 5.41
N ASN A 369 -11.90 -7.22 5.60
CA ASN A 369 -11.09 -6.03 5.50
C ASN A 369 -9.87 -6.24 4.60
N LEU A 370 -9.51 -5.20 3.86
CA LEU A 370 -8.26 -5.06 3.12
C LEU A 370 -7.15 -4.37 3.92
N GLN A 371 -7.35 -4.16 5.23
CA GLN A 371 -6.41 -3.40 6.06
C GLN A 371 -6.25 -1.94 5.57
N LEU A 372 -7.36 -1.32 5.16
CA LEU A 372 -7.40 0.10 4.80
C LEU A 372 -7.90 0.90 5.98
N SER A 373 -7.03 1.73 6.54
CA SER A 373 -7.31 2.45 7.77
C SER A 373 -6.70 3.85 7.79
N ALA A 374 -7.14 4.67 8.73
CA ALA A 374 -6.61 5.99 9.01
C ALA A 374 -6.54 6.27 10.50
N MET A 375 -5.55 7.06 10.89
CA MET A 375 -5.36 7.57 12.24
C MET A 375 -4.94 9.04 12.20
N ASP A 376 -5.11 9.75 13.31
CA ASP A 376 -4.61 11.11 13.45
C ASP A 376 -3.08 11.12 13.66
N TRP A 377 -2.35 11.18 12.56
CA TRP A 377 -0.89 11.28 12.53
C TRP A 377 -0.38 12.72 12.45
N SER A 378 -1.21 13.71 12.79
CA SER A 378 -0.91 15.15 12.60
C SER A 378 0.36 15.63 13.31
N THR A 379 0.94 14.80 14.17
CA THR A 379 2.21 15.08 14.86
C THR A 379 3.36 14.18 14.40
N ALA A 380 3.31 13.67 13.18
CA ALA A 380 4.33 12.75 12.67
C ALA A 380 4.56 11.54 13.61
N GLY A 381 3.48 10.98 14.17
CA GLY A 381 3.52 9.84 15.08
C GLY A 381 4.00 10.14 16.51
N ARG A 382 4.38 11.38 16.83
CA ARG A 382 4.90 11.73 18.16
C ARG A 382 3.84 11.69 19.26
N THR A 383 2.57 11.91 18.90
CA THR A 383 1.44 11.71 19.79
C THR A 383 0.67 10.48 19.35
N ALA A 384 0.44 9.55 20.27
CA ALA A 384 -0.32 8.35 19.97
C ALA A 384 -1.75 8.74 19.56
N PRO A 385 -2.24 8.28 18.39
CA PRO A 385 -3.63 8.49 18.00
C PRO A 385 -4.57 7.84 19.01
N THR A 386 -5.67 8.50 19.34
CA THR A 386 -6.68 7.94 20.25
C THR A 386 -7.67 7.02 19.55
N HIS A 387 -7.78 7.12 18.22
CA HIS A 387 -8.72 6.38 17.42
C HIS A 387 -8.05 5.75 16.19
N HIS A 388 -8.59 4.61 15.77
CA HIS A 388 -8.23 3.90 14.57
C HIS A 388 -9.49 3.71 13.72
N HIS A 389 -9.54 4.36 12.56
CA HIS A 389 -10.67 4.31 11.63
C HIS A 389 -10.38 3.26 10.56
N VAL A 390 -11.20 2.22 10.50
CA VAL A 390 -10.99 1.06 9.62
C VAL A 390 -12.14 0.93 8.64
N VAL A 391 -11.83 0.75 7.37
CA VAL A 391 -12.80 0.41 6.33
C VAL A 391 -12.87 -1.10 6.20
N TYR A 392 -14.06 -1.66 6.41
CA TYR A 392 -14.39 -3.04 6.10
C TYR A 392 -15.17 -3.07 4.79
N GLN A 393 -14.68 -3.80 3.80
CA GLN A 393 -15.23 -3.80 2.44
C GLN A 393 -16.46 -4.69 2.26
N GLY A 394 -16.98 -5.23 3.34
CA GLY A 394 -18.14 -6.11 3.32
C GLY A 394 -17.77 -7.59 3.22
N ARG A 395 -18.76 -8.43 2.96
CA ARG A 395 -18.61 -9.87 2.72
C ARG A 395 -19.26 -10.25 1.40
N HIS A 396 -18.46 -10.79 0.49
CA HIS A 396 -18.87 -11.15 -0.86
C HIS A 396 -18.45 -12.59 -1.20
N PRO A 397 -19.21 -13.62 -0.78
CA PRO A 397 -18.87 -15.02 -1.00
C PRO A 397 -18.65 -15.39 -2.46
N GLU A 398 -19.25 -14.66 -3.39
CA GLU A 398 -19.07 -14.86 -4.84
C GLU A 398 -17.67 -14.46 -5.36
N LEU A 399 -16.87 -13.73 -4.55
CA LEU A 399 -15.48 -13.38 -4.83
C LEU A 399 -14.47 -14.36 -4.23
N LEU A 400 -14.94 -15.43 -3.56
CA LEU A 400 -14.08 -16.45 -2.96
C LEU A 400 -14.11 -17.72 -3.79
N ALA A 401 -12.98 -18.11 -4.34
CA ALA A 401 -12.88 -19.38 -5.03
C ALA A 401 -12.86 -20.56 -4.06
N ARG A 402 -13.68 -21.57 -4.34
CA ARG A 402 -13.79 -22.79 -3.49
C ARG A 402 -12.45 -23.52 -3.36
N ARG A 403 -11.58 -23.47 -4.40
CA ARG A 403 -10.24 -24.07 -4.33
C ARG A 403 -9.39 -23.44 -3.22
N VAL A 404 -9.55 -22.12 -2.98
CA VAL A 404 -8.81 -21.42 -1.92
C VAL A 404 -9.37 -21.78 -0.55
N LEU A 405 -10.72 -21.84 -0.41
CA LEU A 405 -11.35 -22.36 0.81
C LEU A 405 -10.86 -23.77 1.15
N HIS A 406 -10.69 -24.62 0.13
CA HIS A 406 -10.17 -25.96 0.33
C HIS A 406 -8.73 -26.00 0.89
N VAL A 407 -7.89 -25.05 0.52
CA VAL A 407 -6.53 -24.91 1.08
C VAL A 407 -6.58 -24.61 2.59
N TYR A 408 -7.56 -23.84 3.01
CA TYR A 408 -7.75 -23.43 4.42
C TYR A 408 -8.74 -24.29 5.23
N ARG A 409 -9.23 -25.42 4.68
CA ARG A 409 -10.29 -26.26 5.28
C ARG A 409 -10.03 -26.70 6.72
N ASP A 410 -8.77 -26.80 7.13
CA ASP A 410 -8.39 -27.20 8.49
C ASP A 410 -8.41 -26.01 9.48
N ARG A 411 -8.63 -24.79 8.99
CA ARG A 411 -8.64 -23.55 9.77
C ARG A 411 -9.98 -22.81 9.70
N ILE A 412 -10.79 -23.08 8.67
CA ILE A 412 -12.06 -22.39 8.39
C ILE A 412 -13.22 -23.37 8.39
N ASP A 413 -14.32 -23.00 9.05
CA ASP A 413 -15.61 -23.59 8.74
C ASP A 413 -16.15 -22.89 7.46
N GLU A 414 -16.33 -23.65 6.36
CA GLU A 414 -16.87 -23.12 5.10
C GLU A 414 -18.21 -22.36 5.32
N ARG A 415 -19.00 -22.70 6.35
CA ARG A 415 -20.25 -22.05 6.68
C ARG A 415 -20.06 -20.62 7.17
N GLU A 416 -18.91 -20.30 7.77
CA GLU A 416 -18.60 -18.93 8.22
C GLU A 416 -18.36 -18.00 7.04
N VAL A 417 -17.68 -18.49 5.99
CA VAL A 417 -17.33 -17.70 4.81
C VAL A 417 -18.41 -17.71 3.73
N SER A 418 -19.24 -18.75 3.66
CA SER A 418 -20.40 -18.84 2.75
C SER A 418 -21.68 -18.21 3.33
N GLY A 419 -21.57 -17.48 4.43
CA GLY A 419 -22.70 -16.78 5.04
C GLY A 419 -23.31 -15.69 4.14
N ALA A 420 -24.29 -14.99 4.66
CA ALA A 420 -24.98 -13.92 3.93
C ALA A 420 -24.00 -12.80 3.55
N GLU A 421 -24.25 -12.20 2.38
CA GLU A 421 -23.57 -10.97 1.96
C GLU A 421 -23.73 -9.87 3.01
N GLN A 422 -22.69 -9.05 3.18
CA GLN A 422 -22.67 -7.94 4.11
C GLN A 422 -22.19 -6.67 3.41
N ASN A 423 -22.84 -5.55 3.69
CA ASN A 423 -22.43 -4.24 3.23
C ASN A 423 -21.08 -3.86 3.85
N ALA A 424 -20.34 -3.01 3.15
CA ALA A 424 -19.14 -2.38 3.68
C ALA A 424 -19.46 -1.49 4.90
N ARG A 425 -18.45 -1.27 5.74
CA ARG A 425 -18.58 -0.44 6.95
C ARG A 425 -17.34 0.40 7.19
N LEU A 426 -17.53 1.57 7.77
CA LEU A 426 -16.50 2.35 8.44
C LEU A 426 -16.64 2.14 9.95
N VAL A 427 -15.60 1.63 10.59
CA VAL A 427 -15.57 1.35 12.04
C VAL A 427 -14.49 2.20 12.68
N THR A 428 -14.83 2.89 13.76
CA THR A 428 -13.87 3.62 14.59
C THR A 428 -13.61 2.80 15.85
N LEU A 429 -12.36 2.38 16.04
CA LEU A 429 -11.90 1.73 17.26
C LEU A 429 -11.24 2.76 18.17
N SER A 430 -11.63 2.78 19.45
CA SER A 430 -10.83 3.44 20.47
C SER A 430 -9.50 2.68 20.63
N ARG A 431 -8.38 3.39 20.67
CA ARG A 431 -7.09 2.78 20.97
C ARG A 431 -6.96 2.32 22.42
N ASP A 432 -7.84 2.79 23.30
CA ASP A 432 -7.97 2.27 24.67
C ASP A 432 -8.80 0.98 24.64
N GLY A 433 -8.12 -0.15 24.69
CA GLY A 433 -8.71 -1.49 24.71
C GLY A 433 -9.31 -1.97 23.39
N LEU A 434 -9.07 -1.30 22.27
CA LEU A 434 -9.55 -1.66 20.91
C LEU A 434 -11.06 -1.94 20.87
N THR A 435 -11.85 -1.05 21.47
CA THR A 435 -13.32 -1.18 21.48
C THR A 435 -13.96 -0.32 20.39
N VAL A 436 -15.08 -0.79 19.81
CA VAL A 436 -15.84 0.00 18.83
C VAL A 436 -16.44 1.23 19.51
N SER A 437 -16.00 2.42 19.12
CA SER A 437 -16.57 3.68 19.59
C SER A 437 -17.73 4.17 18.72
N SER A 438 -17.66 3.97 17.41
CA SER A 438 -18.74 4.26 16.47
C SER A 438 -18.58 3.45 15.18
N GLU A 439 -19.69 3.23 14.45
CA GLU A 439 -19.67 2.55 13.15
C GLU A 439 -20.74 3.09 12.22
N TRP A 440 -20.47 3.04 10.91
CA TRP A 440 -21.38 3.36 9.85
C TRP A 440 -21.41 2.26 8.80
N GLY A 441 -22.61 1.75 8.45
CA GLY A 441 -22.81 0.81 7.34
C GLY A 441 -23.09 1.56 6.05
N PHE A 442 -22.32 1.29 5.00
CA PHE A 442 -22.61 1.82 3.66
C PHE A 442 -23.91 1.22 3.13
N PRO A 443 -24.77 2.02 2.46
CA PRO A 443 -26.14 1.60 2.19
C PRO A 443 -26.29 0.53 1.11
N SER A 444 -25.31 0.37 0.23
CA SER A 444 -25.38 -0.56 -0.91
C SER A 444 -24.34 -1.67 -0.80
N LEU A 445 -24.71 -2.91 -1.17
CA LEU A 445 -23.76 -4.02 -1.36
C LEU A 445 -22.70 -3.72 -2.42
N GLY A 446 -23.02 -2.86 -3.40
CA GLY A 446 -22.08 -2.43 -4.44
C GLY A 446 -21.20 -1.26 -4.04
N ASP A 447 -21.34 -0.70 -2.83
CA ASP A 447 -20.41 0.31 -2.34
C ASP A 447 -19.08 -0.33 -1.96
N LEU A 448 -18.03 0.08 -2.64
CA LEU A 448 -16.63 -0.32 -2.37
C LEU A 448 -15.88 0.89 -1.80
N PRO A 449 -15.92 1.10 -0.48
CA PRO A 449 -15.09 2.12 0.14
C PRO A 449 -13.62 1.72 0.06
N SER A 450 -12.76 2.71 -0.15
CA SER A 450 -11.31 2.54 -0.21
C SER A 450 -10.62 3.20 0.99
N SER A 451 -9.31 3.37 0.90
CA SER A 451 -8.49 3.89 1.99
C SER A 451 -9.01 5.23 2.51
N PRO A 452 -9.42 5.30 3.77
CA PRO A 452 -9.77 6.57 4.38
C PRO A 452 -8.54 7.42 4.63
N ILE A 453 -8.74 8.72 4.78
CA ILE A 453 -7.76 9.62 5.41
C ILE A 453 -8.39 10.29 6.63
N PHE A 454 -7.56 10.63 7.60
CA PHE A 454 -7.91 11.54 8.67
C PHE A 454 -7.42 12.95 8.32
N VAL A 455 -8.31 13.93 8.37
CA VAL A 455 -7.97 15.36 8.18
C VAL A 455 -8.19 16.07 9.52
N PRO A 456 -7.12 16.54 10.19
CA PRO A 456 -7.26 17.19 11.48
C PRO A 456 -8.04 18.50 11.37
N ARG A 457 -8.85 18.83 12.37
CA ARG A 457 -9.48 20.14 12.47
C ARG A 457 -8.41 21.19 12.82
N ARG A 458 -8.42 22.32 12.12
CA ARG A 458 -7.46 23.39 12.42
C ARG A 458 -7.58 23.86 13.86
N GLY A 459 -6.48 23.81 14.60
CA GLY A 459 -6.43 24.11 16.01
C GLY A 459 -6.93 23.01 16.95
N GLY A 460 -7.25 21.82 16.43
CA GLY A 460 -7.54 20.63 17.22
C GLY A 460 -6.33 20.11 17.98
N VAL A 461 -6.55 19.21 18.93
CA VAL A 461 -5.48 18.55 19.68
C VAL A 461 -4.89 17.43 18.82
N PRO A 462 -3.59 17.48 18.50
CA PRO A 462 -2.93 16.43 17.74
C PRO A 462 -3.08 15.05 18.39
N GLY A 463 -3.40 14.03 17.59
CA GLY A 463 -3.67 12.67 18.08
C GLY A 463 -5.02 12.50 18.76
N GLY A 464 -5.75 13.60 19.03
CA GLY A 464 -7.01 13.59 19.78
C GLY A 464 -8.24 13.14 18.99
N GLY A 465 -8.10 12.91 17.67
CA GLY A 465 -9.20 12.48 16.81
C GLY A 465 -10.22 13.60 16.48
N ASP A 466 -9.91 14.88 16.76
CA ASP A 466 -10.76 16.00 16.34
C ASP A 466 -10.49 16.37 14.87
N GLY A 467 -11.37 15.92 13.99
CA GLY A 467 -11.20 16.09 12.56
C GLY A 467 -12.31 15.47 11.74
N TRP A 468 -11.98 15.13 10.52
CA TRP A 468 -12.84 14.43 9.58
C TRP A 468 -12.19 13.14 9.07
N VAL A 469 -13.00 12.12 8.87
CA VAL A 469 -12.63 10.94 8.10
C VAL A 469 -13.22 11.09 6.71
N VAL A 470 -12.36 11.09 5.70
CA VAL A 470 -12.77 11.20 4.29
C VAL A 470 -12.55 9.87 3.61
N VAL A 471 -13.59 9.33 2.98
CA VAL A 471 -13.60 7.99 2.38
C VAL A 471 -13.98 8.08 0.91
N PRO A 472 -13.10 7.69 -0.02
CA PRO A 472 -13.46 7.46 -1.41
C PRO A 472 -14.29 6.19 -1.53
N VAL A 473 -15.36 6.22 -2.32
CA VAL A 473 -16.25 5.09 -2.56
C VAL A 473 -16.47 4.90 -4.05
N LEU A 474 -16.24 3.68 -4.54
CA LEU A 474 -16.57 3.27 -5.89
C LEU A 474 -17.89 2.48 -5.85
N ASN A 475 -18.75 2.69 -6.83
CA ASN A 475 -19.92 1.85 -7.07
C ASN A 475 -20.36 1.93 -8.55
N ASP A 476 -21.45 1.24 -8.92
CA ASP A 476 -21.96 1.26 -10.30
C ASP A 476 -22.47 2.65 -10.76
N ASP A 477 -22.73 3.57 -9.82
CA ASP A 477 -23.08 4.96 -10.10
C ASP A 477 -21.86 5.88 -10.27
N GLY A 478 -20.63 5.34 -10.13
CA GLY A 478 -19.37 6.04 -10.31
C GLY A 478 -18.62 6.31 -9.01
N PHE A 479 -17.87 7.39 -8.99
CA PHE A 479 -17.03 7.80 -7.87
C PHE A 479 -17.76 8.73 -6.91
N ARG A 480 -17.67 8.45 -5.62
CA ARG A 480 -18.22 9.24 -4.52
C ARG A 480 -17.15 9.51 -3.47
N LEU A 481 -17.18 10.67 -2.86
CA LEU A 481 -16.36 11.04 -1.72
C LEU A 481 -17.26 11.34 -0.52
N ASP A 482 -17.16 10.56 0.54
CA ASP A 482 -17.95 10.73 1.77
C ASP A 482 -17.06 11.33 2.87
N CYS A 483 -17.55 12.39 3.51
CA CYS A 483 -16.88 13.06 4.63
C CYS A 483 -17.66 12.83 5.92
N PHE A 484 -17.01 12.29 6.94
CA PHE A 484 -17.58 11.99 8.26
C PHE A 484 -16.96 12.89 9.33
N ASP A 485 -17.72 13.21 10.38
CA ASP A 485 -17.12 13.72 11.60
C ASP A 485 -16.42 12.58 12.34
N ALA A 486 -15.11 12.72 12.56
CA ALA A 486 -14.30 11.67 13.17
C ALA A 486 -14.70 11.35 14.62
N ALA A 487 -15.34 12.29 15.31
CA ALA A 487 -15.81 12.08 16.68
C ALA A 487 -16.94 11.04 16.77
N ASP A 488 -17.78 10.91 15.71
CA ASP A 488 -18.88 9.96 15.70
C ASP A 488 -19.32 9.66 14.27
N VAL A 489 -18.72 8.65 13.66
CA VAL A 489 -19.05 8.23 12.28
C VAL A 489 -20.43 7.60 12.16
N SER A 490 -21.07 7.18 13.26
CA SER A 490 -22.40 6.54 13.26
C SER A 490 -23.52 7.46 12.78
N ARG A 491 -23.30 8.77 12.78
CA ARG A 491 -24.23 9.77 12.25
C ARG A 491 -24.30 9.78 10.73
N GLY A 492 -23.42 9.04 10.09
CA GLY A 492 -23.25 9.04 8.63
C GLY A 492 -22.45 10.23 8.13
N PRO A 493 -22.25 10.33 6.80
CA PRO A 493 -21.47 11.40 6.22
C PRO A 493 -22.15 12.78 6.45
N VAL A 494 -21.36 13.74 6.93
CA VAL A 494 -21.77 15.15 7.06
C VAL A 494 -21.95 15.79 5.68
N ALA A 495 -21.23 15.26 4.69
CA ALA A 495 -21.37 15.62 3.29
C ALA A 495 -20.94 14.47 2.39
N SER A 496 -21.57 14.38 1.21
CA SER A 496 -21.14 13.49 0.13
C SER A 496 -21.05 14.26 -1.17
N ALA A 497 -19.98 14.00 -1.94
CA ALA A 497 -19.79 14.58 -3.26
C ALA A 497 -19.64 13.49 -4.32
N ARG A 498 -20.18 13.73 -5.54
CA ARG A 498 -20.19 12.72 -6.64
C ARG A 498 -19.74 13.36 -7.95
N GLY A 499 -19.20 12.55 -8.84
CA GLY A 499 -19.04 12.88 -10.26
C GLY A 499 -20.40 13.05 -10.95
N ALA A 500 -20.43 13.84 -12.02
CA ALA A 500 -21.68 14.11 -12.76
C ALA A 500 -22.16 12.89 -13.59
N ASN A 501 -21.24 12.00 -13.94
CA ASN A 501 -21.49 10.83 -14.78
C ASN A 501 -20.95 9.57 -14.09
N ARG A 502 -21.24 8.40 -14.66
CA ARG A 502 -20.67 7.11 -14.25
C ARG A 502 -19.23 6.97 -14.75
N GLU A 503 -18.37 7.90 -14.35
CA GLU A 503 -16.97 7.86 -14.73
C GLU A 503 -16.29 6.62 -14.15
N ARG A 504 -15.46 6.00 -14.99
CA ARG A 504 -14.66 4.86 -14.57
C ARG A 504 -13.45 5.36 -13.77
N MET A 505 -13.23 4.71 -12.64
CA MET A 505 -12.04 4.89 -11.81
C MET A 505 -11.40 3.54 -11.56
N PRO A 506 -10.06 3.45 -11.51
CA PRO A 506 -9.39 2.21 -11.18
C PRO A 506 -9.67 1.83 -9.72
N PHE A 507 -9.32 0.61 -9.36
CA PHE A 507 -9.31 0.19 -7.96
C PHE A 507 -8.36 1.07 -7.16
N LEU A 508 -8.81 1.56 -6.02
CA LEU A 508 -8.03 2.46 -5.17
C LEU A 508 -7.37 1.67 -4.03
N LEU A 509 -6.11 1.91 -3.80
CA LEU A 509 -5.34 1.34 -2.70
C LEU A 509 -5.18 2.36 -1.56
N HIS A 510 -3.95 2.61 -1.12
CA HIS A 510 -3.68 3.48 0.02
C HIS A 510 -3.80 4.97 -0.30
N ALA A 511 -4.07 5.74 0.74
CA ALA A 511 -4.18 7.19 0.66
C ALA A 511 -3.34 7.87 1.73
N VAL A 512 -2.94 9.12 1.43
CA VAL A 512 -2.28 10.02 2.39
C VAL A 512 -2.88 11.42 2.28
N TRP A 513 -2.91 12.13 3.41
CA TRP A 513 -3.25 13.54 3.44
C TRP A 513 -2.00 14.41 3.42
N MET A 514 -2.04 15.52 2.68
CA MET A 514 -1.01 16.57 2.65
C MET A 514 -1.69 17.92 2.89
N GLU A 515 -1.27 18.64 3.91
CA GLU A 515 -1.90 19.91 4.26
C GLU A 515 -1.76 20.97 3.17
N ASN A 516 -0.57 21.08 2.58
CA ASN A 516 -0.24 22.09 1.58
C ASN A 516 0.51 21.43 0.41
N ALA A 517 -0.20 21.10 -0.66
CA ALA A 517 0.43 20.61 -1.88
C ALA A 517 0.94 21.79 -2.71
N ALA A 518 2.22 21.77 -3.01
CA ALA A 518 2.91 22.72 -3.88
C ALA A 518 3.76 21.94 -4.90
N PRO A 519 4.24 22.56 -5.97
CA PRO A 519 5.23 21.92 -6.82
C PRO A 519 6.38 21.38 -5.99
N ALA A 520 6.87 20.19 -6.34
CA ALA A 520 7.95 19.56 -5.60
C ALA A 520 9.16 20.50 -5.48
N PRO A 521 9.84 20.53 -4.31
CA PRO A 521 11.01 21.38 -4.12
C PRO A 521 12.12 21.02 -5.11
N ASP A 522 12.93 22.01 -5.48
CA ASP A 522 14.10 21.82 -6.33
C ASP A 522 15.23 21.18 -5.52
N VAL A 523 15.32 19.85 -5.62
CA VAL A 523 16.37 19.02 -5.00
C VAL A 523 17.03 18.18 -6.07
N GLU A 524 18.27 17.74 -5.80
CA GLU A 524 18.95 16.80 -6.70
C GLU A 524 18.18 15.48 -6.77
N ARG A 525 17.88 15.04 -8.00
CA ARG A 525 17.20 13.77 -8.30
C ARG A 525 18.03 12.94 -9.24
N LEU A 526 17.89 11.62 -9.10
CA LEU A 526 18.49 10.67 -10.02
C LEU A 526 17.83 10.79 -11.39
N ARG A 527 18.64 11.02 -12.42
CA ARG A 527 18.19 10.92 -13.81
C ARG A 527 18.24 9.47 -14.25
N PHE A 528 17.26 9.04 -15.01
CA PHE A 528 17.23 7.67 -15.52
C PHE A 528 18.47 7.32 -16.36
N ALA A 529 18.99 8.29 -17.13
CA ALA A 529 20.21 8.13 -17.91
C ALA A 529 21.45 7.76 -17.09
N ASP A 530 21.50 8.14 -15.82
CA ASP A 530 22.63 7.92 -14.91
C ASP A 530 22.45 6.65 -14.03
N ASP A 531 21.35 5.93 -14.19
CA ASP A 531 20.96 4.85 -13.26
C ASP A 531 21.27 3.43 -13.75
N PHE A 532 21.75 3.24 -14.94
CA PHE A 532 22.07 1.92 -15.45
C PHE A 532 23.52 1.79 -15.89
N ASP A 533 24.07 0.59 -15.70
CA ASP A 533 25.41 0.23 -16.16
C ASP A 533 25.41 0.00 -17.68
N ALA A 534 26.25 0.72 -18.41
CA ALA A 534 26.43 0.54 -19.86
C ALA A 534 26.74 -0.92 -20.25
N SER A 535 27.40 -1.70 -19.39
CA SER A 535 27.68 -3.12 -19.61
C SER A 535 26.40 -3.97 -19.64
N LEU A 536 25.35 -3.56 -18.93
CA LEU A 536 24.05 -4.24 -18.93
C LEU A 536 23.27 -3.93 -20.21
N LEU A 537 23.37 -2.70 -20.74
CA LEU A 537 22.79 -2.33 -22.02
C LEU A 537 23.40 -3.14 -23.18
N ALA A 538 24.66 -3.51 -23.09
CA ALA A 538 25.32 -4.32 -24.11
C ALA A 538 24.71 -5.72 -24.30
N ARG A 539 23.87 -6.18 -23.36
CA ARG A 539 23.14 -7.46 -23.44
C ARG A 539 21.86 -7.36 -24.27
N LEU A 540 21.34 -6.16 -24.44
CA LEU A 540 20.16 -5.89 -25.25
C LEU A 540 20.49 -5.92 -26.74
N SER A 541 19.51 -6.26 -27.58
CA SER A 541 19.60 -6.02 -29.02
C SER A 541 19.73 -4.52 -29.33
N ASN A 542 20.14 -4.17 -30.54
CA ASN A 542 20.26 -2.76 -30.93
C ASN A 542 18.93 -2.02 -30.77
N ASP A 543 17.83 -2.62 -31.26
CA ASP A 543 16.49 -2.01 -31.19
C ASP A 543 16.05 -1.79 -29.73
N GLU A 544 16.30 -2.75 -28.84
CA GLU A 544 15.97 -2.63 -27.41
C GLU A 544 16.81 -1.53 -26.73
N ARG A 545 18.08 -1.45 -27.10
CA ARG A 545 18.98 -0.40 -26.60
C ARG A 545 18.55 0.99 -27.04
N ASP A 546 18.16 1.12 -28.30
CA ASP A 546 17.66 2.39 -28.84
C ASP A 546 16.39 2.84 -28.12
N VAL A 547 15.50 1.91 -27.74
CA VAL A 547 14.31 2.21 -26.92
C VAL A 547 14.70 2.71 -25.53
N VAL A 548 15.66 2.06 -24.84
CA VAL A 548 16.14 2.51 -23.52
C VAL A 548 16.74 3.90 -23.62
N MET A 549 17.58 4.17 -24.63
CA MET A 549 18.22 5.47 -24.81
C MET A 549 17.19 6.56 -25.13
N ALA A 550 16.16 6.26 -25.94
CA ALA A 550 15.09 7.20 -26.23
C ALA A 550 14.30 7.59 -24.95
N VAL A 551 14.05 6.62 -24.05
CA VAL A 551 13.41 6.90 -22.75
C VAL A 551 14.35 7.71 -21.85
N ALA A 552 15.65 7.42 -21.85
CA ALA A 552 16.63 8.17 -21.09
C ALA A 552 16.69 9.65 -21.55
N ASP A 553 16.66 9.90 -22.85
CA ASP A 553 16.63 11.25 -23.42
C ASP A 553 15.34 12.03 -23.06
N GLU A 554 14.20 11.35 -22.96
CA GLU A 554 12.91 11.96 -22.59
C GLU A 554 12.83 12.31 -21.09
N LEU A 555 13.49 11.52 -20.24
CA LEU A 555 13.47 11.73 -18.80
C LEU A 555 14.63 12.61 -18.28
N GLY A 556 15.56 12.98 -19.13
CA GLY A 556 16.68 13.89 -18.86
C GLY A 556 17.86 13.17 -18.26
#